data_090dd90c4842d0b23711b89ec7b169a5
#
_entry.id   090dd90c4842d0b23711b89ec7b169a5
#
_cell.length_a   1.000
_cell.length_b   1.000
_cell.length_c   1.000
_cell.angle_alpha   90.00
_cell.angle_beta   90.00
_cell.angle_gamma   90.00
#
_symmetry.space_group_name_H-M   'P 1'
#
loop_
_entity.id
_entity.type
_entity.pdbx_description
1 polymer ?
#
loop_
_entity_poly.entity_id
_entity_poly.type
_entity_poly.pdbx_seq_one_letter_code
_entity_poly.pdbx_strand_id
1 'polypeptide(L)'
;MRTILFSILMWACALCGMLAQTIKKGDKFFDGISLYTVQEVRMGKIVYMTSNDGNELTLEKVDGKVGEYTLQPSRQADEPPYGSKWGGRVQYIRHKERNLLAFRNPSNGDVVWTMDLTRNSYNDCIMMQQMMQQEEPENAGTLMLNRPYLDEISKADLRLMRNRILANHGYRFTSKDLQEHFGKYLWYKPVNDNSTIKLDIIEQVNIELIKSAEAEK
;
A
#
# COMPACT_ATOMS: atom_id res chain seq x y z
N MET A 1 2.46 -33.52 -29.47
CA MET A 1 1.93 -33.82 -28.12
C MET A 1 2.90 -33.44 -26.97
N ARG A 2 3.79 -32.43 -27.13
CA ARG A 2 4.74 -31.99 -26.06
C ARG A 2 4.49 -30.57 -25.53
N THR A 3 3.55 -29.83 -26.09
CA THR A 3 3.29 -28.42 -25.76
C THR A 3 2.17 -28.19 -24.73
N ILE A 4 1.42 -29.22 -24.39
CA ILE A 4 0.26 -29.08 -23.46
C ILE A 4 0.68 -29.31 -21.98
N LEU A 5 1.80 -30.02 -21.73
CA LEU A 5 2.25 -30.27 -20.36
C LEU A 5 2.91 -29.06 -19.68
N PHE A 6 3.46 -28.10 -20.44
CA PHE A 6 4.12 -26.92 -19.86
C PHE A 6 3.14 -25.85 -19.34
N SER A 7 1.95 -25.76 -19.92
CA SER A 7 0.93 -24.81 -19.49
C SER A 7 0.24 -25.19 -18.19
N ILE A 8 0.13 -26.49 -17.90
CA ILE A 8 -0.52 -26.96 -16.66
C ILE A 8 0.40 -26.80 -15.45
N LEU A 9 1.72 -26.94 -15.61
CA LEU A 9 2.67 -26.73 -14.49
C LEU A 9 2.80 -25.24 -14.08
N MET A 10 2.71 -24.30 -15.03
CA MET A 10 2.71 -22.87 -14.73
C MET A 10 1.44 -22.42 -13.97
N TRP A 11 0.29 -23.03 -14.25
CA TRP A 11 -0.95 -22.75 -13.53
C TRP A 11 -0.96 -23.33 -12.11
N ALA A 12 -0.32 -24.47 -11.88
CA ALA A 12 -0.20 -25.05 -10.53
C ALA A 12 0.71 -24.24 -9.60
N CYS A 13 1.80 -23.62 -10.12
CA CYS A 13 2.63 -22.72 -9.33
C CYS A 13 1.94 -21.39 -8.99
N ALA A 14 1.10 -20.85 -9.88
CA ALA A 14 0.31 -19.65 -9.61
C ALA A 14 -0.74 -19.90 -8.51
N LEU A 15 -1.36 -21.09 -8.50
CA LEU A 15 -2.33 -21.48 -7.46
C LEU A 15 -1.68 -21.74 -6.10
N CYS A 16 -0.44 -22.21 -6.04
CA CYS A 16 0.26 -22.45 -4.77
C CYS A 16 0.68 -21.15 -4.08
N GLY A 17 0.97 -20.07 -4.84
CA GLY A 17 1.19 -18.72 -4.31
C GLY A 17 -0.09 -18.01 -3.82
N MET A 18 -1.26 -18.40 -4.35
CA MET A 18 -2.56 -17.81 -3.99
C MET A 18 -3.13 -18.32 -2.66
N LEU A 19 -2.71 -19.48 -2.16
CA LEU A 19 -3.25 -20.07 -0.92
C LEU A 19 -2.73 -19.41 0.37
N ALA A 20 -1.75 -18.53 0.31
CA ALA A 20 -1.10 -17.94 1.49
C ALA A 20 -1.51 -16.49 1.81
N GLN A 21 -2.41 -15.88 1.04
CA GLN A 21 -2.82 -14.48 1.25
C GLN A 21 -4.06 -14.38 2.15
N THR A 22 -3.91 -14.70 3.43
CA THR A 22 -4.99 -14.55 4.41
C THR A 22 -4.48 -13.87 5.66
N ILE A 23 -5.27 -12.92 6.15
CA ILE A 23 -5.08 -12.29 7.45
C ILE A 23 -5.34 -13.33 8.55
N LYS A 24 -4.51 -13.33 9.59
CA LYS A 24 -4.60 -14.30 10.69
C LYS A 24 -4.77 -13.59 12.02
N LYS A 25 -5.39 -14.29 13.00
CA LYS A 25 -5.41 -13.83 14.39
C LYS A 25 -3.99 -13.58 14.88
N GLY A 26 -3.79 -12.45 15.55
CA GLY A 26 -2.50 -11.98 16.05
C GLY A 26 -1.66 -11.20 15.04
N ASP A 27 -2.07 -11.11 13.77
CA ASP A 27 -1.45 -10.20 12.83
C ASP A 27 -1.62 -8.75 13.31
N LYS A 28 -0.60 -7.93 13.08
CA LYS A 28 -0.56 -6.53 13.54
C LYS A 28 -0.33 -5.62 12.36
N PHE A 29 -1.14 -4.58 12.25
CA PHE A 29 -1.08 -3.58 11.19
C PHE A 29 -0.89 -2.20 11.81
N PHE A 30 0.07 -1.44 11.29
CA PHE A 30 0.36 -0.08 11.70
C PHE A 30 -0.04 0.90 10.59
N ASP A 31 -0.86 1.89 10.91
CA ASP A 31 -1.40 2.86 9.94
C ASP A 31 -0.65 4.19 9.89
N GLY A 32 0.41 4.33 10.66
CA GLY A 32 1.16 5.56 10.83
C GLY A 32 0.81 6.31 12.13
N ILE A 33 -0.29 5.93 12.81
CA ILE A 33 -0.74 6.52 14.08
C ILE A 33 -0.92 5.41 15.11
N SER A 34 -1.72 4.41 14.78
CA SER A 34 -2.19 3.38 15.70
C SER A 34 -1.78 1.99 15.25
N LEU A 35 -1.53 1.11 16.23
CA LEU A 35 -1.23 -0.30 15.99
C LEU A 35 -2.50 -1.13 16.19
N TYR A 36 -3.00 -1.68 15.10
CA TYR A 36 -4.14 -2.59 15.08
C TYR A 36 -3.69 -4.04 15.23
N THR A 37 -4.38 -4.78 16.09
CA THR A 37 -4.16 -6.22 16.27
C THR A 37 -5.39 -6.98 15.84
N VAL A 38 -5.22 -8.02 15.04
CA VAL A 38 -6.31 -8.93 14.65
C VAL A 38 -6.71 -9.78 15.86
N GLN A 39 -7.87 -9.50 16.42
CA GLN A 39 -8.40 -10.19 17.59
C GLN A 39 -9.03 -11.53 17.20
N GLU A 40 -9.74 -11.56 16.07
CA GLU A 40 -10.49 -12.72 15.64
C GLU A 40 -10.62 -12.77 14.12
N VAL A 41 -10.64 -13.98 13.57
CA VAL A 41 -11.04 -14.25 12.19
C VAL A 41 -12.16 -15.27 12.22
N ARG A 42 -13.41 -14.85 11.96
CA ARG A 42 -14.58 -15.72 11.97
C ARG A 42 -14.81 -16.35 10.60
N MET A 43 -14.98 -17.67 10.61
CA MET A 43 -15.30 -18.48 9.43
C MET A 43 -14.34 -18.27 8.24
N GLY A 44 -13.13 -17.73 8.51
CA GLY A 44 -12.16 -17.36 7.47
C GLY A 44 -12.58 -16.18 6.58
N LYS A 45 -13.66 -15.48 6.95
CA LYS A 45 -14.26 -14.38 6.17
C LYS A 45 -14.23 -13.04 6.86
N ILE A 46 -14.55 -12.97 8.15
CA ILE A 46 -14.68 -11.71 8.89
C ILE A 46 -13.50 -11.53 9.80
N VAL A 47 -12.77 -10.43 9.61
CA VAL A 47 -11.57 -10.07 10.37
C VAL A 47 -11.94 -8.91 11.30
N TYR A 48 -11.78 -9.12 12.60
CA TYR A 48 -11.97 -8.11 13.63
C TYR A 48 -10.61 -7.64 14.14
N MET A 49 -10.37 -6.34 14.09
CA MET A 49 -9.14 -5.72 14.59
C MET A 49 -9.46 -4.62 15.58
N THR A 50 -8.63 -4.49 16.60
CA THR A 50 -8.68 -3.37 17.55
C THR A 50 -7.32 -2.70 17.60
N SER A 51 -7.34 -1.37 17.66
CA SER A 51 -6.14 -0.58 17.85
C SER A 51 -5.75 -0.49 19.34
N ASN A 52 -4.52 -0.06 19.58
CA ASN A 52 -4.02 0.19 20.94
C ASN A 52 -4.71 1.36 21.66
N ASP A 53 -5.41 2.22 20.93
CA ASP A 53 -6.21 3.35 21.43
C ASP A 53 -7.73 3.08 21.42
N GLY A 54 -8.13 1.84 21.13
CA GLY A 54 -9.51 1.36 21.28
C GLY A 54 -10.39 1.47 20.02
N ASN A 55 -9.83 1.90 18.88
CA ASN A 55 -10.59 1.90 17.63
C ASN A 55 -10.81 0.47 17.12
N GLU A 56 -11.96 0.23 16.51
CA GLU A 56 -12.32 -1.08 15.96
C GLU A 56 -12.46 -1.00 14.44
N LEU A 57 -11.91 -2.00 13.76
CA LEU A 57 -12.08 -2.21 12.33
C LEU A 57 -12.61 -3.62 12.07
N THR A 58 -13.57 -3.72 11.17
CA THR A 58 -14.08 -5.01 10.69
C THR A 58 -13.93 -5.08 9.18
N LEU A 59 -13.23 -6.11 8.72
CA LEU A 59 -13.09 -6.40 7.29
C LEU A 59 -13.85 -7.67 6.96
N GLU A 60 -14.60 -7.65 5.86
CA GLU A 60 -15.29 -8.82 5.32
C GLU A 60 -14.68 -9.22 3.98
N LYS A 61 -14.24 -10.47 3.88
CA LYS A 61 -13.64 -11.02 2.67
C LYS A 61 -14.64 -11.05 1.52
N VAL A 62 -14.22 -10.60 0.36
CA VAL A 62 -15.02 -10.69 -0.87
C VAL A 62 -14.96 -12.11 -1.41
N ASP A 63 -16.13 -12.75 -1.57
CA ASP A 63 -16.22 -14.12 -2.08
C ASP A 63 -15.66 -14.22 -3.52
N GLY A 64 -14.91 -15.27 -3.76
CA GLY A 64 -14.27 -15.52 -5.06
C GLY A 64 -13.05 -14.66 -5.36
N LYS A 65 -12.67 -13.74 -4.47
CA LYS A 65 -11.50 -12.88 -4.66
C LYS A 65 -10.43 -13.12 -3.60
N VAL A 66 -9.19 -13.25 -4.05
CA VAL A 66 -8.05 -13.49 -3.18
C VAL A 66 -7.51 -12.15 -2.67
N GLY A 67 -7.39 -12.03 -1.34
CA GLY A 67 -6.83 -10.84 -0.70
C GLY A 67 -7.71 -9.58 -0.79
N GLU A 68 -8.95 -9.67 -1.27
CA GLU A 68 -9.88 -8.55 -1.28
C GLU A 68 -10.89 -8.64 -0.11
N TYR A 69 -11.10 -7.50 0.53
CA TYR A 69 -12.02 -7.32 1.64
C TYR A 69 -12.84 -6.04 1.43
N THR A 70 -13.98 -5.95 2.10
CA THR A 70 -14.75 -4.72 2.29
C THR A 70 -14.60 -4.26 3.73
N LEU A 71 -14.39 -2.96 3.93
CA LEU A 71 -14.44 -2.34 5.25
C LEU A 71 -15.90 -2.20 5.67
N GLN A 72 -16.25 -2.78 6.81
CA GLN A 72 -17.58 -2.67 7.38
C GLN A 72 -17.70 -1.39 8.24
N PRO A 73 -18.86 -0.73 8.27
CA PRO A 73 -19.10 0.41 9.15
C PRO A 73 -18.83 0.04 10.62
N SER A 74 -18.14 0.90 11.34
CA SER A 74 -17.98 0.75 12.79
C SER A 74 -19.32 0.88 13.50
N ARG A 75 -19.53 0.02 14.51
CA ARG A 75 -20.75 0.11 15.35
C ARG A 75 -20.65 1.21 16.41
N GLN A 76 -19.47 1.76 16.66
CA GLN A 76 -19.19 2.66 17.79
C GLN A 76 -18.93 4.11 17.39
N ALA A 77 -18.76 4.41 16.10
CA ALA A 77 -18.39 5.75 15.68
C ALA A 77 -19.49 6.36 14.82
N ASP A 78 -19.93 7.56 15.18
CA ASP A 78 -20.72 8.43 14.32
C ASP A 78 -19.98 8.78 13.01
N GLU A 79 -18.63 8.61 13.01
CA GLU A 79 -17.79 8.57 11.83
C GLU A 79 -16.82 7.40 11.93
N PRO A 80 -16.67 6.57 10.88
CA PRO A 80 -15.56 5.63 10.83
C PRO A 80 -14.25 6.44 10.92
N PRO A 81 -13.19 5.94 11.61
CA PRO A 81 -11.94 6.66 11.81
C PRO A 81 -11.34 7.19 10.50
N TYR A 82 -11.83 6.71 9.39
CA TYR A 82 -11.40 7.08 8.05
C TYR A 82 -12.54 7.59 7.16
N GLY A 83 -13.63 8.08 7.73
CA GLY A 83 -14.76 8.69 7.02
C GLY A 83 -15.38 7.83 5.90
N SER A 84 -16.52 8.23 5.37
CA SER A 84 -17.17 7.53 4.24
C SER A 84 -16.33 7.52 2.96
N LYS A 85 -15.40 8.46 2.80
CA LYS A 85 -14.48 8.51 1.66
C LYS A 85 -13.38 7.42 1.68
N TRP A 86 -13.14 6.79 2.83
CA TRP A 86 -12.14 5.74 3.03
C TRP A 86 -12.76 4.34 3.03
N GLY A 87 -14.06 4.26 3.21
CA GLY A 87 -14.78 3.01 3.23
C GLY A 87 -14.94 2.41 1.85
N GLY A 88 -14.70 1.12 1.73
CA GLY A 88 -14.92 0.43 0.47
C GLY A 88 -14.07 -0.80 0.37
N ARG A 89 -13.18 -0.83 -0.60
CA ARG A 89 -12.34 -1.99 -0.86
C ARG A 89 -11.05 -1.91 -0.07
N VAL A 90 -10.66 -3.03 0.52
CA VAL A 90 -9.37 -3.20 1.18
C VAL A 90 -8.67 -4.37 0.51
N GLN A 91 -7.47 -4.13 0.03
CA GLN A 91 -6.65 -5.14 -0.61
C GLN A 91 -5.53 -5.56 0.35
N TYR A 92 -5.49 -6.85 0.69
CA TYR A 92 -4.35 -7.43 1.39
C TYR A 92 -3.29 -7.82 0.37
N ILE A 93 -2.14 -7.20 0.46
CA ILE A 93 -1.02 -7.40 -0.45
C ILE A 93 0.13 -8.03 0.33
N ARG A 94 0.67 -9.12 -0.21
CA ARG A 94 1.91 -9.73 0.27
C ARG A 94 3.00 -9.54 -0.76
N HIS A 95 4.09 -8.89 -0.35
CA HIS A 95 5.23 -8.65 -1.22
C HIS A 95 6.54 -8.83 -0.45
N LYS A 96 7.35 -9.83 -0.87
CA LYS A 96 8.61 -10.20 -0.17
C LYS A 96 8.30 -10.49 1.31
N GLU A 97 8.91 -9.73 2.21
CA GLU A 97 8.72 -9.86 3.66
C GLU A 97 7.65 -8.92 4.21
N ARG A 98 7.06 -8.07 3.36
CA ARG A 98 6.04 -7.09 3.73
C ARG A 98 4.65 -7.60 3.42
N ASN A 99 3.74 -7.31 4.32
CA ASN A 99 2.31 -7.55 4.13
C ASN A 99 1.58 -6.27 4.53
N LEU A 100 0.68 -5.82 3.69
CA LEU A 100 -0.02 -4.56 3.90
C LEU A 100 -1.49 -4.65 3.53
N LEU A 101 -2.27 -3.75 4.11
CA LEU A 101 -3.63 -3.43 3.69
C LEU A 101 -3.60 -2.11 2.93
N ALA A 102 -4.09 -2.12 1.70
CA ALA A 102 -4.31 -0.92 0.90
C ALA A 102 -5.81 -0.64 0.85
N PHE A 103 -6.22 0.49 1.41
CA PHE A 103 -7.60 0.96 1.41
C PHE A 103 -7.83 1.79 0.16
N ARG A 104 -8.86 1.44 -0.61
CA ARG A 104 -9.13 2.06 -1.90
C ARG A 104 -10.43 2.84 -1.87
N ASN A 105 -10.38 4.05 -2.43
CA ASN A 105 -11.56 4.86 -2.65
C ASN A 105 -12.54 4.11 -3.58
N PRO A 106 -13.81 3.92 -3.16
CA PRO A 106 -14.79 3.16 -3.94
C PRO A 106 -15.14 3.82 -5.27
N SER A 107 -14.95 5.15 -5.40
CA SER A 107 -15.36 5.91 -6.59
C SER A 107 -14.34 5.83 -7.73
N ASN A 108 -13.04 5.85 -7.42
CA ASN A 108 -11.98 5.90 -8.44
C ASN A 108 -10.95 4.76 -8.32
N GLY A 109 -10.99 3.98 -7.22
CA GLY A 109 -10.07 2.87 -6.97
C GLY A 109 -8.67 3.25 -6.50
N ASP A 110 -8.37 4.54 -6.37
CA ASP A 110 -7.06 5.02 -5.89
C ASP A 110 -6.83 4.60 -4.43
N VAL A 111 -5.58 4.28 -4.07
CA VAL A 111 -5.20 4.02 -2.68
C VAL A 111 -5.23 5.33 -1.90
N VAL A 112 -5.96 5.33 -0.80
CA VAL A 112 -6.15 6.51 0.05
C VAL A 112 -5.55 6.33 1.44
N TRP A 113 -5.34 5.07 1.86
CA TRP A 113 -4.74 4.72 3.13
C TRP A 113 -4.02 3.38 3.05
N THR A 114 -3.01 3.20 3.90
CA THR A 114 -2.25 1.95 3.99
C THR A 114 -2.01 1.57 5.44
N MET A 115 -1.97 0.27 5.70
CA MET A 115 -1.49 -0.29 6.96
C MET A 115 -0.45 -1.36 6.64
N ASP A 116 0.74 -1.27 7.22
CA ASP A 116 1.78 -2.26 7.04
C ASP A 116 1.67 -3.34 8.12
N LEU A 117 1.66 -4.61 7.71
CA LEU A 117 1.66 -5.73 8.64
C LEU A 117 3.04 -5.84 9.28
N THR A 118 3.07 -5.75 10.59
CA THR A 118 4.25 -6.10 11.37
C THR A 118 3.94 -7.27 12.29
N ARG A 119 4.90 -8.19 12.39
CA ARG A 119 4.90 -9.25 13.43
C ARG A 119 5.72 -8.85 14.64
N ASN A 120 6.32 -7.69 14.59
CA ASN A 120 7.19 -7.15 15.60
C ASN A 120 6.41 -6.53 16.76
N SER A 121 7.14 -6.12 17.78
CA SER A 121 6.57 -5.44 18.93
C SER A 121 6.06 -4.02 18.58
N TYR A 122 5.29 -3.44 19.47
CA TYR A 122 4.87 -2.03 19.35
C TYR A 122 6.06 -1.08 19.18
N ASN A 123 7.18 -1.34 19.87
CA ASN A 123 8.39 -0.50 19.74
C ASN A 123 8.96 -0.51 18.32
N ASP A 124 8.92 -1.67 17.63
CA ASP A 124 9.37 -1.76 16.24
C ASP A 124 8.47 -0.92 15.31
N CYS A 125 7.17 -0.88 15.59
CA CYS A 125 6.25 -0.03 14.84
C CYS A 125 6.54 1.47 15.04
N ILE A 126 6.82 1.89 16.28
CA ILE A 126 7.23 3.27 16.59
C ILE A 126 8.54 3.61 15.90
N MET A 127 9.51 2.71 15.91
CA MET A 127 10.79 2.91 15.22
C MET A 127 10.58 3.02 13.69
N MET A 128 9.74 2.17 13.10
CA MET A 128 9.39 2.29 11.68
C MET A 128 8.75 3.64 11.36
N GLN A 129 7.82 4.11 12.17
CA GLN A 129 7.21 5.42 12.01
C GLN A 129 8.26 6.54 12.04
N GLN A 130 9.17 6.51 13.00
CA GLN A 130 10.24 7.50 13.11
C GLN A 130 11.17 7.47 11.89
N MET A 131 11.53 6.27 11.42
CA MET A 131 12.33 6.11 10.20
C MET A 131 11.62 6.67 8.97
N MET A 132 10.31 6.42 8.85
CA MET A 132 9.52 6.92 7.72
C MET A 132 9.39 8.45 7.75
N GLN A 133 9.26 9.05 8.93
CA GLN A 133 9.22 10.52 9.09
C GLN A 133 10.56 11.20 8.78
N GLN A 134 11.68 10.49 8.90
CA GLN A 134 13.01 10.96 8.56
C GLN A 134 13.40 10.66 7.10
N GLU A 135 12.55 9.92 6.39
CA GLU A 135 12.81 9.54 5.01
C GLU A 135 12.74 10.75 4.09
N GLU A 136 13.77 10.95 3.31
CA GLU A 136 13.77 11.99 2.29
C GLU A 136 12.73 11.69 1.20
N PRO A 137 12.01 12.69 0.67
CA PRO A 137 11.02 12.49 -0.40
C PRO A 137 11.55 11.68 -1.59
N GLU A 138 12.84 11.71 -1.79
CA GLU A 138 13.56 11.00 -2.85
C GLU A 138 13.57 9.48 -2.71
N ASN A 139 13.38 8.97 -1.51
CA ASN A 139 13.40 7.54 -1.20
C ASN A 139 12.01 6.88 -1.18
N ALA A 140 10.98 7.60 -1.62
CA ALA A 140 9.58 7.16 -1.57
C ALA A 140 9.28 5.79 -2.23
N GLY A 141 10.16 5.31 -3.12
CA GLY A 141 10.03 3.99 -3.74
C GLY A 141 10.53 2.84 -2.89
N THR A 142 11.30 3.09 -1.83
CA THR A 142 11.96 2.05 -1.03
C THR A 142 11.20 1.65 0.22
N LEU A 143 10.39 2.55 0.78
CA LEU A 143 9.62 2.34 2.00
C LEU A 143 8.12 2.22 1.72
N MET A 144 7.41 1.56 2.63
CA MET A 144 5.97 1.60 2.67
C MET A 144 5.53 2.91 3.32
N LEU A 145 4.90 3.77 2.51
CA LEU A 145 4.42 5.06 2.98
C LEU A 145 3.07 4.93 3.68
N ASN A 146 2.78 5.85 4.60
CA ASN A 146 1.49 5.97 5.25
C ASN A 146 0.91 7.37 5.07
N ARG A 147 -0.40 7.51 5.21
CA ARG A 147 -1.12 8.75 4.97
C ARG A 147 -0.74 9.88 5.95
N PRO A 148 -0.65 9.66 7.28
CA PRO A 148 -0.27 10.70 8.22
C PRO A 148 1.07 11.37 7.87
N TYR A 149 2.06 10.60 7.43
CA TYR A 149 3.33 11.14 6.97
C TYR A 149 3.16 12.05 5.74
N LEU A 150 2.38 11.62 4.76
CA LEU A 150 2.17 12.38 3.52
C LEU A 150 1.36 13.67 3.74
N ASP A 151 0.50 13.69 4.76
CA ASP A 151 -0.30 14.87 5.09
C ASP A 151 0.54 16.05 5.62
N GLU A 152 1.76 15.79 6.11
CA GLU A 152 2.70 16.83 6.53
C GLU A 152 3.54 17.39 5.36
N ILE A 153 3.50 16.76 4.19
CA ILE A 153 4.34 17.10 3.04
C ILE A 153 3.62 18.10 2.12
N SER A 154 4.38 19.06 1.57
CA SER A 154 3.82 20.03 0.62
C SER A 154 3.38 19.37 -0.68
N LYS A 155 2.41 19.96 -1.38
CA LYS A 155 1.97 19.48 -2.71
C LYS A 155 3.13 19.35 -3.69
N ALA A 156 4.06 20.32 -3.67
CA ALA A 156 5.22 20.31 -4.58
C ALA A 156 6.16 19.13 -4.28
N ASP A 157 6.43 18.87 -2.99
CA ASP A 157 7.29 17.78 -2.57
C ASP A 157 6.62 16.41 -2.80
N LEU A 158 5.30 16.30 -2.55
CA LEU A 158 4.52 15.10 -2.92
C LEU A 158 4.65 14.79 -4.42
N ARG A 159 4.56 15.82 -5.28
CA ARG A 159 4.76 15.66 -6.72
C ARG A 159 6.17 15.15 -7.04
N LEU A 160 7.21 15.70 -6.40
CA LEU A 160 8.59 15.23 -6.58
C LEU A 160 8.77 13.81 -6.06
N MET A 161 8.26 13.50 -4.87
CA MET A 161 8.30 12.17 -4.26
C MET A 161 7.69 11.11 -5.19
N ARG A 162 6.49 11.37 -5.73
CA ARG A 162 5.83 10.47 -6.68
C ARG A 162 6.65 10.27 -7.96
N ASN A 163 7.19 11.34 -8.51
CA ASN A 163 7.98 11.26 -9.73
C ASN A 163 9.38 10.68 -9.48
N ARG A 164 9.91 10.74 -8.26
CA ARG A 164 11.17 10.06 -7.90
C ARG A 164 11.06 8.55 -8.06
N ILE A 165 9.93 7.95 -7.69
CA ILE A 165 9.73 6.51 -7.90
C ILE A 165 9.86 6.17 -9.39
N LEU A 166 9.26 6.96 -10.26
CA LEU A 166 9.36 6.78 -11.70
C LEU A 166 10.78 7.06 -12.24
N ALA A 167 11.43 8.10 -11.73
CA ALA A 167 12.79 8.48 -12.12
C ALA A 167 13.81 7.38 -11.80
N ASN A 168 13.65 6.65 -10.68
CA ASN A 168 14.50 5.52 -10.32
C ASN A 168 14.49 4.41 -11.38
N HIS A 169 13.40 4.29 -12.13
CA HIS A 169 13.26 3.38 -13.27
C HIS A 169 13.61 4.01 -14.62
N GLY A 170 14.13 5.24 -14.60
CA GLY A 170 14.50 5.96 -15.83
C GLY A 170 13.31 6.49 -16.63
N TYR A 171 12.18 6.80 -15.98
CA TYR A 171 11.03 7.39 -16.66
C TYR A 171 11.42 8.68 -17.38
N ARG A 172 11.18 8.75 -18.69
CA ARG A 172 11.45 9.95 -19.49
C ARG A 172 10.30 10.94 -19.32
N PHE A 173 10.57 12.00 -18.57
CA PHE A 173 9.59 13.07 -18.34
C PHE A 173 9.42 13.96 -19.57
N THR A 174 8.19 14.44 -19.78
CA THR A 174 7.87 15.48 -20.80
C THR A 174 7.85 16.88 -20.19
N SER A 175 7.63 16.99 -18.89
CA SER A 175 7.58 18.23 -18.12
C SER A 175 9.00 18.75 -17.91
N LYS A 176 9.26 20.02 -18.31
CA LYS A 176 10.60 20.61 -18.25
C LYS A 176 11.19 20.70 -16.84
N ASP A 177 10.36 21.09 -15.87
CA ASP A 177 10.76 21.20 -14.46
C ASP A 177 11.23 19.85 -13.88
N LEU A 178 10.57 18.74 -14.23
CA LEU A 178 11.01 17.39 -13.81
C LEU A 178 12.26 16.94 -14.55
N GLN A 179 12.41 17.30 -15.85
CA GLN A 179 13.64 17.05 -16.58
C GLN A 179 14.82 17.79 -15.97
N GLU A 180 14.64 19.07 -15.64
CA GLU A 180 15.66 19.88 -14.97
C GLU A 180 15.97 19.39 -13.55
N HIS A 181 14.95 18.99 -12.79
CA HIS A 181 15.12 18.47 -11.43
C HIS A 181 15.92 17.18 -11.44
N PHE A 182 15.45 16.16 -12.16
CA PHE A 182 16.08 14.85 -12.16
C PHE A 182 17.35 14.79 -13.01
N GLY A 183 17.46 15.61 -14.05
CA GLY A 183 18.64 15.69 -14.90
C GLY A 183 19.93 16.13 -14.20
N LYS A 184 19.84 16.71 -13.00
CA LYS A 184 20.97 17.07 -12.14
C LYS A 184 21.65 15.85 -11.52
N TYR A 185 20.95 14.71 -11.45
CA TYR A 185 21.42 13.53 -10.77
C TYR A 185 22.11 12.55 -11.74
N LEU A 186 23.32 12.14 -11.43
CA LEU A 186 24.10 11.20 -12.25
C LEU A 186 23.45 9.82 -12.39
N TRP A 187 22.62 9.42 -11.40
CA TRP A 187 21.91 8.14 -11.42
C TRP A 187 20.71 8.14 -12.37
N TYR A 188 20.11 9.30 -12.69
CA TYR A 188 18.94 9.35 -13.55
C TYR A 188 19.34 9.10 -15.01
N LYS A 189 18.86 7.98 -15.57
CA LYS A 189 19.12 7.53 -16.93
C LYS A 189 17.82 7.29 -17.66
N PRO A 190 17.27 8.29 -18.39
CA PRO A 190 16.01 8.14 -19.09
C PRO A 190 16.06 6.99 -20.10
N VAL A 191 15.03 6.11 -20.03
CA VAL A 191 14.84 5.04 -21.00
C VAL A 191 14.31 5.61 -22.34
N ASN A 192 14.45 4.86 -23.43
CA ASN A 192 13.93 5.28 -24.72
C ASN A 192 12.40 5.16 -24.79
N ASP A 193 11.83 4.16 -24.13
CA ASP A 193 10.40 3.87 -24.10
C ASP A 193 9.91 3.62 -22.68
N ASN A 194 9.04 4.51 -22.18
CA ASN A 194 8.46 4.42 -20.84
C ASN A 194 7.58 3.16 -20.65
N SER A 195 7.08 2.54 -21.74
CA SER A 195 6.28 1.31 -21.64
C SER A 195 7.06 0.10 -21.14
N THR A 196 8.39 0.17 -21.18
CA THR A 196 9.29 -0.88 -20.68
C THR A 196 9.42 -0.87 -19.16
N ILE A 197 9.01 0.21 -18.49
CA ILE A 197 9.13 0.37 -17.04
C ILE A 197 8.16 -0.55 -16.32
N LYS A 198 8.67 -1.30 -15.36
CA LYS A 198 7.88 -2.18 -14.49
C LYS A 198 8.10 -1.74 -13.05
N LEU A 199 7.03 -1.23 -12.46
CA LEU A 199 6.99 -0.91 -11.04
C LEU A 199 6.60 -2.16 -10.24
N ASP A 200 7.20 -2.34 -9.08
CA ASP A 200 6.71 -3.36 -8.16
C ASP A 200 5.40 -2.91 -7.48
N ILE A 201 4.75 -3.83 -6.77
CA ILE A 201 3.43 -3.55 -6.20
C ILE A 201 3.50 -2.50 -5.09
N ILE A 202 4.60 -2.40 -4.35
CA ILE A 202 4.79 -1.38 -3.29
C ILE A 202 4.95 0.00 -3.92
N GLU A 203 5.74 0.11 -4.97
CA GLU A 203 5.91 1.35 -5.73
C GLU A 203 4.58 1.84 -6.32
N GLN A 204 3.78 0.92 -6.87
CA GLN A 204 2.44 1.24 -7.38
C GLN A 204 1.53 1.79 -6.28
N VAL A 205 1.47 1.10 -5.13
CA VAL A 205 0.68 1.52 -3.97
C VAL A 205 1.15 2.89 -3.46
N ASN A 206 2.46 3.11 -3.35
CA ASN A 206 3.02 4.39 -2.93
C ASN A 206 2.67 5.53 -3.91
N ILE A 207 2.77 5.30 -5.20
CA ILE A 207 2.38 6.29 -6.22
C ILE A 207 0.91 6.67 -6.09
N GLU A 208 0.02 5.69 -5.95
CA GLU A 208 -1.42 5.92 -5.79
C GLU A 208 -1.71 6.68 -4.49
N LEU A 209 -1.08 6.32 -3.37
CA LEU A 209 -1.23 6.96 -2.08
C LEU A 209 -0.74 8.43 -2.11
N ILE A 210 0.45 8.68 -2.68
CA ILE A 210 0.99 10.04 -2.84
C ILE A 210 0.06 10.87 -3.72
N LYS A 211 -0.41 10.32 -4.84
CA LYS A 211 -1.35 11.00 -5.76
C LYS A 211 -2.65 11.40 -5.04
N SER A 212 -3.18 10.53 -4.20
CA SER A 212 -4.35 10.81 -3.38
C SER A 212 -4.09 11.94 -2.40
N ALA A 213 -2.94 11.93 -1.69
CA ALA A 213 -2.55 13.01 -0.80
C ALA A 213 -2.31 14.34 -1.54
N GLU A 214 -1.66 14.30 -2.71
CA GLU A 214 -1.43 15.47 -3.59
C GLU A 214 -2.74 16.12 -4.04
N ALA A 215 -3.79 15.32 -4.30
CA ALA A 215 -5.09 15.81 -4.76
C ALA A 215 -5.90 16.54 -3.68
N GLU A 216 -5.61 16.30 -2.40
CA GLU A 216 -6.29 16.92 -1.26
C GLU A 216 -5.60 18.23 -0.77
N LYS A 217 -4.44 18.58 -1.33
CA LYS A 217 -3.72 19.85 -1.11
C LYS A 217 -4.13 20.90 -2.15
#